data_254098c896d87bdbb3125fd10d493b46
#
_entry.id   254098c896d87bdbb3125fd10d493b46
#
_cell.length_a   1.000
_cell.length_b   1.000
_cell.length_c   1.000
_cell.angle_alpha   90.00
_cell.angle_beta   90.00
_cell.angle_gamma   90.00
#
_symmetry.space_group_name_H-M   'P 1'
#
loop_
_entity.id
_entity.type
_entity.pdbx_description
1 polymer ?
#
loop_
_entity_poly.entity_id
_entity_poly.type
_entity_poly.pdbx_seq_one_letter_code
_entity_poly.pdbx_strand_id
1 'polypeptide(L)'
;MCSRREAERWIINGQVKLNSKILTECGINVTSKDVIEVNGKPLPNKVITKLWMYHKQKGYLVTNYDPEGRSTIFDQLKNKVETRLISVGRLDMDSEGLILLTNDGDLARKLELPATGWLRKYRVRVHGYVIPKDLEPLKNGIVIDGIKYGRIDAALDRQQGSNA
;
A
#
# COMPACT_ATOMS: atom_id res chain seq x y z
N MET A 1 -1.22 -4.86 16.91
CA MET A 1 -2.16 -5.57 16.02
C MET A 1 -1.41 -6.28 14.92
N CYS A 2 -1.99 -7.31 14.30
CA CYS A 2 -1.37 -8.22 13.35
C CYS A 2 -1.83 -7.97 11.89
N SER A 3 -1.33 -8.74 10.92
CA SER A 3 -1.84 -8.74 9.55
C SER A 3 -3.14 -9.55 9.46
N ARG A 4 -3.95 -9.33 8.41
CA ARG A 4 -5.16 -10.13 8.17
C ARG A 4 -4.86 -11.63 8.11
N ARG A 5 -3.82 -12.03 7.36
CA ARG A 5 -3.38 -13.44 7.28
C ARG A 5 -2.93 -14.02 8.62
N GLU A 6 -2.36 -13.20 9.48
CA GLU A 6 -1.95 -13.62 10.82
C GLU A 6 -3.16 -13.76 11.75
N ALA A 7 -4.13 -12.84 11.66
CA ALA A 7 -5.40 -12.95 12.37
C ALA A 7 -6.16 -14.22 11.95
N GLU A 8 -6.21 -14.53 10.66
CA GLU A 8 -6.82 -15.77 10.13
C GLU A 8 -6.15 -17.01 10.73
N ARG A 9 -4.81 -17.04 10.81
CA ARG A 9 -4.09 -18.13 11.48
C ARG A 9 -4.44 -18.26 12.96
N TRP A 10 -4.56 -17.14 13.68
CA TRP A 10 -4.94 -17.16 15.10
C TRP A 10 -6.36 -17.70 15.30
N ILE A 11 -7.30 -17.39 14.39
CA ILE A 11 -8.66 -17.92 14.43
C ILE A 11 -8.64 -19.43 14.21
N ILE A 12 -7.97 -19.91 13.16
CA ILE A 12 -7.88 -21.35 12.85
C ILE A 12 -7.22 -22.12 13.98
N ASN A 13 -6.25 -21.54 14.66
CA ASN A 13 -5.58 -22.13 15.81
C ASN A 13 -6.37 -22.03 17.14
N GLY A 14 -7.62 -21.52 17.10
CA GLY A 14 -8.47 -21.42 18.30
C GLY A 14 -8.01 -20.38 19.33
N GLN A 15 -7.14 -19.45 18.93
CA GLN A 15 -6.58 -18.42 19.80
C GLN A 15 -7.50 -17.21 19.98
N VAL A 16 -8.58 -17.13 19.19
CA VAL A 16 -9.52 -16.02 19.17
C VAL A 16 -10.87 -16.45 19.74
N LYS A 17 -11.41 -15.67 20.67
CA LYS A 17 -12.77 -15.82 21.18
C LYS A 17 -13.62 -14.61 20.76
N LEU A 18 -14.86 -14.88 20.42
CA LEU A 18 -15.91 -13.89 20.22
C LEU A 18 -17.03 -14.16 21.22
N ASN A 19 -17.31 -13.20 22.11
CA ASN A 19 -18.32 -13.33 23.16
C ASN A 19 -18.13 -14.64 23.96
N SER A 20 -16.90 -14.90 24.39
CA SER A 20 -16.46 -16.09 25.16
C SER A 20 -16.45 -17.42 24.39
N LYS A 21 -16.88 -17.48 23.13
CA LYS A 21 -16.85 -18.68 22.28
C LYS A 21 -15.61 -18.66 21.39
N ILE A 22 -14.92 -19.78 21.29
CA ILE A 22 -13.78 -19.93 20.38
C ILE A 22 -14.27 -19.82 18.94
N LEU A 23 -13.63 -18.94 18.17
CA LEU A 23 -13.83 -18.85 16.73
C LEU A 23 -12.99 -19.90 16.00
N THR A 24 -13.62 -20.61 15.06
CA THR A 24 -12.97 -21.60 14.18
C THR A 24 -13.08 -21.21 12.71
N GLU A 25 -13.91 -20.21 12.39
CA GLU A 25 -14.16 -19.77 11.03
C GLU A 25 -13.82 -18.28 10.88
N CYS A 26 -13.22 -17.93 9.73
CA CYS A 26 -12.93 -16.56 9.36
C CYS A 26 -14.12 -15.92 8.63
N GLY A 27 -14.15 -14.56 8.57
CA GLY A 27 -15.15 -13.83 7.81
C GLY A 27 -16.44 -13.51 8.56
N ILE A 28 -16.47 -13.72 9.86
CA ILE A 28 -17.61 -13.33 10.71
C ILE A 28 -17.63 -11.82 10.90
N ASN A 29 -18.78 -11.20 10.63
CA ASN A 29 -19.00 -9.79 10.88
C ASN A 29 -19.22 -9.55 12.38
N VAL A 30 -18.46 -8.62 12.93
CA VAL A 30 -18.54 -8.21 14.34
C VAL A 30 -19.00 -6.77 14.46
N THR A 31 -19.64 -6.44 15.57
CA THR A 31 -20.14 -5.11 15.91
C THR A 31 -19.34 -4.52 17.08
N SER A 32 -19.59 -3.25 17.40
CA SER A 32 -18.97 -2.61 18.57
C SER A 32 -19.43 -3.17 19.92
N LYS A 33 -20.48 -4.01 19.93
CA LYS A 33 -21.01 -4.66 21.14
C LYS A 33 -20.33 -6.00 21.42
N ASP A 34 -19.62 -6.53 20.43
CA ASP A 34 -18.98 -7.84 20.54
C ASP A 34 -17.63 -7.73 21.28
N VAL A 35 -17.39 -8.67 22.16
CA VAL A 35 -16.14 -8.78 22.90
C VAL A 35 -15.23 -9.78 22.20
N ILE A 36 -14.08 -9.30 21.75
CA ILE A 36 -13.07 -10.13 21.11
C ILE A 36 -11.88 -10.28 22.04
N GLU A 37 -11.44 -11.51 22.24
CA GLU A 37 -10.25 -11.86 23.01
C GLU A 37 -9.27 -12.62 22.12
N VAL A 38 -7.97 -12.34 22.30
CA VAL A 38 -6.88 -13.07 21.66
C VAL A 38 -5.97 -13.60 22.77
N ASN A 39 -5.78 -14.92 22.80
CA ASN A 39 -5.02 -15.59 23.86
C ASN A 39 -5.49 -15.20 25.28
N GLY A 40 -6.80 -15.10 25.47
CA GLY A 40 -7.42 -14.72 26.74
C GLY A 40 -7.30 -13.25 27.15
N LYS A 41 -6.79 -12.40 26.26
CA LYS A 41 -6.69 -10.95 26.50
C LYS A 41 -7.66 -10.20 25.56
N PRO A 42 -8.44 -9.25 26.08
CA PRO A 42 -9.33 -8.45 25.23
C PRO A 42 -8.53 -7.62 24.23
N LEU A 43 -9.10 -7.42 23.04
CA LEU A 43 -8.49 -6.51 22.07
C LEU A 43 -8.43 -5.10 22.64
N PRO A 44 -7.31 -4.40 22.47
CA PRO A 44 -7.23 -3.00 22.83
C PRO A 44 -8.22 -2.17 22.00
N ASN A 45 -8.67 -1.06 22.58
CA ASN A 45 -9.52 -0.10 21.88
C ASN A 45 -8.91 0.32 20.53
N LYS A 46 -9.78 0.64 19.57
CA LYS A 46 -9.36 1.12 18.25
C LYS A 46 -8.42 2.32 18.41
N VAL A 47 -7.21 2.18 17.90
CA VAL A 47 -6.20 3.26 17.91
C VAL A 47 -6.68 4.36 16.95
N ILE A 48 -6.43 5.61 17.31
CA ILE A 48 -6.72 6.77 16.45
C ILE A 48 -6.04 6.57 15.09
N THR A 49 -6.80 6.76 14.02
CA THR A 49 -6.28 6.69 12.66
C THR A 49 -5.24 7.78 12.44
N LYS A 50 -4.07 7.40 11.97
CA LYS A 50 -2.97 8.30 11.63
C LYS A 50 -2.54 8.08 10.19
N LEU A 51 -2.12 9.15 9.56
CA LEU A 51 -1.57 9.17 8.21
C LEU A 51 -0.21 9.86 8.24
N TRP A 52 0.79 9.23 7.64
CA TRP A 52 2.14 9.76 7.52
C TRP A 52 2.51 9.93 6.06
N MET A 53 3.22 10.99 5.76
CA MET A 53 3.94 11.18 4.50
C MET A 53 5.36 10.67 4.68
N TYR A 54 5.78 9.78 3.80
CA TYR A 54 7.12 9.22 3.81
C TYR A 54 7.78 9.41 2.45
N HIS A 55 8.99 9.92 2.43
CA HIS A 55 9.80 9.98 1.22
C HIS A 55 10.56 8.67 1.07
N LYS A 56 10.08 7.82 0.18
CA LYS A 56 10.76 6.56 -0.15
C LYS A 56 12.01 6.85 -0.98
N GLN A 57 13.12 6.36 -0.55
CA GLN A 57 14.37 6.36 -1.31
C GLN A 57 14.43 5.17 -2.27
N LYS A 58 15.27 5.26 -3.32
CA LYS A 58 15.62 4.11 -4.18
C LYS A 58 16.28 3.00 -3.38
N GLY A 59 16.18 1.77 -3.85
CA GLY A 59 16.79 0.60 -3.25
C GLY A 59 15.96 -0.06 -2.15
N TYR A 60 14.82 0.49 -1.76
CA TYR A 60 13.93 -0.09 -0.75
C TYR A 60 12.65 -0.63 -1.35
N LEU A 61 12.23 -1.80 -0.87
CA LEU A 61 10.96 -2.41 -1.25
C LEU A 61 9.81 -1.90 -0.39
N VAL A 62 8.62 -1.80 -0.99
CA VAL A 62 7.38 -1.50 -0.27
C VAL A 62 6.65 -2.81 0.04
N THR A 63 7.18 -3.58 0.95
CA THR A 63 6.60 -4.85 1.43
C THR A 63 6.93 -5.04 2.90
N ASN A 64 6.05 -5.72 3.63
CA ASN A 64 6.31 -6.10 5.03
C ASN A 64 7.22 -7.33 5.16
N TYR A 65 7.43 -8.08 4.08
CA TYR A 65 8.28 -9.25 4.06
C TYR A 65 8.84 -9.45 2.64
N ASP A 66 10.12 -9.70 2.57
CA ASP A 66 10.82 -10.08 1.34
C ASP A 66 11.54 -11.40 1.54
N PRO A 67 11.26 -12.43 0.74
CA PRO A 67 11.90 -13.75 0.89
C PRO A 67 13.39 -13.74 0.57
N GLU A 68 13.87 -12.78 -0.21
CA GLU A 68 15.29 -12.62 -0.56
C GLU A 68 16.07 -11.76 0.45
N GLY A 69 15.39 -11.26 1.51
CA GLY A 69 16.01 -10.47 2.56
C GLY A 69 16.46 -9.06 2.14
N ARG A 70 15.93 -8.54 1.04
CA ARG A 70 16.20 -7.16 0.61
C ARG A 70 15.58 -6.16 1.58
N SER A 71 16.21 -5.01 1.74
CA SER A 71 15.73 -3.96 2.66
C SER A 71 14.38 -3.40 2.26
N THR A 72 13.51 -3.22 3.25
CA THR A 72 12.18 -2.65 3.05
C THR A 72 12.06 -1.28 3.72
N ILE A 73 11.07 -0.49 3.31
CA ILE A 73 10.76 0.79 3.99
C ILE A 73 10.33 0.56 5.46
N PHE A 74 9.73 -0.60 5.74
CA PHE A 74 9.26 -0.92 7.09
C PHE A 74 10.42 -1.25 8.04
N ASP A 75 11.52 -1.81 7.53
CA ASP A 75 12.74 -2.04 8.33
C ASP A 75 13.33 -0.70 8.80
N GLN A 76 13.33 0.32 7.93
CA GLN A 76 13.79 1.67 8.30
C GLN A 76 12.90 2.36 9.34
N LEU A 77 11.63 1.99 9.41
CA LEU A 77 10.62 2.63 10.26
C LEU A 77 10.34 1.87 11.55
N LYS A 78 10.82 0.63 11.67
CA LYS A 78 10.53 -0.28 12.78
C LYS A 78 10.75 0.32 14.17
N ASN A 79 11.77 1.16 14.32
CA ASN A 79 12.11 1.80 15.61
C ASN A 79 11.67 3.27 15.70
N LYS A 80 10.99 3.78 14.67
CA LYS A 80 10.55 5.19 14.61
C LYS A 80 9.05 5.36 14.84
N VAL A 81 8.28 4.31 14.63
CA VAL A 81 6.83 4.33 14.77
C VAL A 81 6.40 3.08 15.52
N GLU A 82 5.75 3.26 16.66
CA GLU A 82 5.32 2.16 17.55
C GLU A 82 4.14 1.34 17.00
N THR A 83 3.39 1.89 16.06
CA THR A 83 2.23 1.21 15.48
C THR A 83 2.59 0.51 14.18
N ARG A 84 1.84 -0.55 13.87
CA ARG A 84 1.96 -1.21 12.58
C ARG A 84 1.57 -0.26 11.46
N LEU A 85 2.45 -0.11 10.49
CA LEU A 85 2.23 0.70 9.30
C LEU A 85 1.73 -0.14 8.11
N ILE A 86 0.88 0.47 7.32
CA ILE A 86 0.34 -0.05 6.06
C ILE A 86 0.66 1.01 5.00
N SER A 87 1.25 0.62 3.88
CA SER A 87 1.48 1.52 2.76
C SER A 87 0.20 1.72 1.96
N VAL A 88 -0.02 2.94 1.48
CA VAL A 88 -1.05 3.27 0.51
C VAL A 88 -0.46 3.13 -0.88
N GLY A 89 -0.66 1.97 -1.49
CA GLY A 89 -0.02 1.60 -2.73
C GLY A 89 1.45 1.23 -2.57
N ARG A 90 2.14 1.14 -3.69
CA ARG A 90 3.55 0.76 -3.75
C ARG A 90 4.29 1.65 -4.74
N LEU A 91 5.58 1.81 -4.49
CA LEU A 91 6.57 2.30 -5.44
C LEU A 91 7.61 1.20 -5.65
N ASP A 92 8.06 1.03 -6.86
CA ASP A 92 9.09 0.05 -7.21
C ASP A 92 10.41 0.37 -6.52
N MET A 93 11.29 -0.61 -6.47
CA MET A 93 12.59 -0.49 -5.80
C MET A 93 13.40 0.70 -6.33
N ASP A 94 13.41 0.88 -7.65
CA ASP A 94 14.17 1.94 -8.33
C ASP A 94 13.42 3.29 -8.38
N SER A 95 12.17 3.33 -7.93
CA SER A 95 11.39 4.55 -7.82
C SER A 95 11.58 5.22 -6.46
N GLU A 96 11.56 6.54 -6.44
CA GLU A 96 11.63 7.35 -5.22
C GLU A 96 10.49 8.35 -5.17
N GLY A 97 10.19 8.87 -3.99
CA GLY A 97 9.22 9.93 -3.79
C GLY A 97 8.20 9.65 -2.70
N LEU A 98 7.08 10.37 -2.79
CA LEU A 98 6.03 10.30 -1.78
C LEU A 98 5.33 8.95 -1.78
N ILE A 99 5.28 8.33 -0.61
CA ILE A 99 4.36 7.25 -0.28
C ILE A 99 3.62 7.59 1.01
N LEU A 100 2.34 7.30 1.06
CA LEU A 100 1.53 7.47 2.26
C LEU A 100 1.56 6.18 3.07
N LEU A 101 1.65 6.33 4.39
CA LEU A 101 1.60 5.22 5.34
C LEU A 101 0.49 5.50 6.36
N THR A 102 -0.22 4.47 6.77
CA THR A 102 -1.28 4.60 7.77
C THR A 102 -1.32 3.38 8.69
N ASN A 103 -1.94 3.52 9.86
CA ASN A 103 -2.28 2.41 10.75
C ASN A 103 -3.70 1.87 10.52
N ASP A 104 -4.43 2.43 9.54
CA ASP A 104 -5.82 2.09 9.24
C ASP A 104 -5.93 1.48 7.83
N GLY A 105 -6.27 0.19 7.77
CA GLY A 105 -6.38 -0.55 6.51
C GLY A 105 -7.55 -0.10 5.63
N ASP A 106 -8.64 0.38 6.22
CA ASP A 106 -9.80 0.89 5.48
C ASP A 106 -9.46 2.21 4.81
N LEU A 107 -8.71 3.08 5.51
CA LEU A 107 -8.20 4.31 4.92
C LEU A 107 -7.22 4.01 3.79
N ALA A 108 -6.27 3.07 3.99
CA ALA A 108 -5.34 2.66 2.94
C ALA A 108 -6.10 2.18 1.70
N ARG A 109 -7.05 1.26 1.86
CA ARG A 109 -7.87 0.74 0.77
C ARG A 109 -8.64 1.85 0.05
N LYS A 110 -9.27 2.76 0.80
CA LYS A 110 -10.01 3.89 0.22
C LYS A 110 -9.13 4.78 -0.65
N LEU A 111 -7.89 5.03 -0.22
CA LEU A 111 -6.92 5.84 -0.96
C LEU A 111 -6.32 5.09 -2.17
N GLU A 112 -6.26 3.76 -2.14
CA GLU A 112 -5.73 2.94 -3.22
C GLU A 112 -6.71 2.73 -4.37
N LEU A 113 -8.01 2.65 -4.07
CA LEU A 113 -9.02 2.30 -5.06
C LEU A 113 -9.03 3.29 -6.24
N PRO A 114 -8.98 2.81 -7.49
CA PRO A 114 -9.09 3.66 -8.68
C PRO A 114 -10.38 4.48 -8.71
N ALA A 115 -11.47 3.93 -8.17
CA ALA A 115 -12.78 4.58 -8.10
C ALA A 115 -12.80 5.89 -7.31
N THR A 116 -11.81 6.11 -6.41
CA THR A 116 -11.72 7.38 -5.67
C THR A 116 -11.14 8.52 -6.50
N GLY A 117 -10.61 8.24 -7.68
CA GLY A 117 -10.19 9.26 -8.65
C GLY A 117 -8.99 10.12 -8.22
N TRP A 118 -8.21 9.68 -7.22
CA TRP A 118 -7.03 10.43 -6.79
C TRP A 118 -6.01 10.58 -7.91
N LEU A 119 -5.64 11.83 -8.22
CA LEU A 119 -4.59 12.12 -9.18
C LEU A 119 -3.23 11.73 -8.62
N ARG A 120 -2.48 10.91 -9.36
CA ARG A 120 -1.10 10.54 -9.04
C ARG A 120 -0.18 11.16 -10.07
N LYS A 121 0.77 11.97 -9.61
CA LYS A 121 1.73 12.66 -10.47
C LYS A 121 3.12 12.04 -10.33
N TYR A 122 3.71 11.68 -11.47
CA TYR A 122 5.04 11.10 -11.55
C TYR A 122 5.92 11.95 -12.44
N ARG A 123 7.20 12.07 -12.08
CA ARG A 123 8.25 12.55 -12.97
C ARG A 123 9.06 11.35 -13.39
N VAL A 124 9.08 11.07 -14.67
CA VAL A 124 9.73 9.88 -15.25
C VAL A 124 10.92 10.34 -16.09
N ARG A 125 12.05 9.67 -15.95
CA ARG A 125 13.20 9.86 -16.84
C ARG A 125 13.24 8.69 -17.80
N VAL A 126 13.25 8.99 -19.09
CA VAL A 126 13.33 7.99 -20.16
C VAL A 126 14.61 8.20 -20.97
N HIS A 127 15.16 7.12 -21.49
CA HIS A 127 16.25 7.17 -22.46
C HIS A 127 15.65 7.32 -23.87
N GLY A 128 16.25 8.20 -24.66
CA GLY A 128 15.80 8.49 -26.02
C GLY A 128 15.28 9.93 -26.17
N TYR A 129 14.94 10.26 -27.41
CA TYR A 129 14.36 11.56 -27.75
C TYR A 129 12.84 11.45 -27.72
N VAL A 130 12.18 12.29 -26.93
CA VAL A 130 10.72 12.29 -26.81
C VAL A 130 10.14 13.44 -27.64
N ILE A 131 9.28 13.10 -28.57
CA ILE A 131 8.51 14.06 -29.35
C ILE A 131 7.18 14.31 -28.61
N PRO A 132 6.83 15.56 -28.26
CA PRO A 132 5.58 15.83 -27.52
C PRO A 132 4.33 15.25 -28.18
N LYS A 133 4.28 15.21 -29.51
CA LYS A 133 3.18 14.64 -30.25
C LYS A 133 2.96 13.16 -30.01
N ASP A 134 4.03 12.40 -29.69
CA ASP A 134 3.95 10.97 -29.40
C ASP A 134 3.32 10.67 -28.05
N LEU A 135 3.20 11.69 -27.18
CA LEU A 135 2.52 11.58 -25.89
C LEU A 135 0.99 11.78 -25.99
N GLU A 136 0.49 12.37 -27.08
CA GLU A 136 -0.94 12.65 -27.25
C GLU A 136 -1.83 11.41 -27.19
N PRO A 137 -1.46 10.26 -27.81
CA PRO A 137 -2.28 9.06 -27.75
C PRO A 137 -2.53 8.55 -26.32
N LEU A 138 -1.61 8.82 -25.37
CA LEU A 138 -1.73 8.41 -23.97
C LEU A 138 -2.98 8.98 -23.29
N LYS A 139 -3.49 10.13 -23.77
CA LYS A 139 -4.72 10.76 -23.26
C LYS A 139 -5.97 9.90 -23.48
N ASN A 140 -5.93 9.01 -24.47
CA ASN A 140 -7.05 8.11 -24.78
C ASN A 140 -6.86 6.70 -24.21
N GLY A 141 -5.75 6.49 -23.49
CA GLY A 141 -5.31 5.17 -23.06
C GLY A 141 -4.52 4.44 -24.17
N ILE A 142 -3.78 3.41 -23.76
CA ILE A 142 -2.89 2.67 -24.65
C ILE A 142 -2.99 1.17 -24.35
N VAL A 143 -2.76 0.34 -25.35
CA VAL A 143 -2.62 -1.11 -25.18
C VAL A 143 -1.15 -1.48 -25.38
N ILE A 144 -0.53 -2.10 -24.38
CA ILE A 144 0.84 -2.59 -24.44
C ILE A 144 0.82 -4.07 -24.04
N ASP A 145 1.37 -4.93 -24.89
CA ASP A 145 1.42 -6.38 -24.68
C ASP A 145 0.05 -7.00 -24.31
N GLY A 146 -1.01 -6.53 -24.96
CA GLY A 146 -2.39 -6.98 -24.74
C GLY A 146 -3.05 -6.42 -23.47
N ILE A 147 -2.34 -5.63 -22.66
CA ILE A 147 -2.87 -5.00 -21.46
C ILE A 147 -3.36 -3.59 -21.79
N LYS A 148 -4.64 -3.32 -21.51
CA LYS A 148 -5.24 -2.00 -21.70
C LYS A 148 -4.96 -1.10 -20.50
N TYR A 149 -4.24 -0.03 -20.72
CA TYR A 149 -4.00 1.02 -19.75
C TYR A 149 -5.01 2.16 -19.92
N GLY A 150 -5.40 2.75 -18.80
CA GLY A 150 -6.29 3.91 -18.79
C GLY A 150 -5.59 5.18 -19.27
N ARG A 151 -6.34 6.27 -19.28
CA ARG A 151 -5.87 7.60 -19.66
C ARG A 151 -4.68 8.05 -18.81
N ILE A 152 -3.65 8.60 -19.48
CA ILE A 152 -2.48 9.19 -18.83
C ILE A 152 -2.29 10.59 -19.44
N ASP A 153 -2.30 11.62 -18.62
CA ASP A 153 -1.92 12.96 -19.02
C ASP A 153 -0.40 13.10 -18.89
N ALA A 154 0.31 13.04 -20.01
CA ALA A 154 1.75 13.14 -20.06
C ALA A 154 2.19 14.41 -20.80
N ALA A 155 3.26 15.02 -20.31
CA ALA A 155 3.89 16.18 -20.96
C ALA A 155 5.41 16.07 -20.82
N LEU A 156 6.13 16.47 -21.86
CA LEU A 156 7.58 16.61 -21.82
C LEU A 156 7.95 17.79 -20.92
N ASP A 157 8.69 17.52 -19.85
CA ASP A 157 9.21 18.56 -18.95
C ASP A 157 10.47 19.21 -19.56
N ARG A 158 11.43 18.39 -19.97
CA ARG A 158 12.65 18.85 -20.66
C ARG A 158 13.30 17.68 -21.42
N GLN A 159 14.03 18.04 -22.47
CA GLN A 159 14.95 17.14 -23.18
C GLN A 159 16.38 17.53 -22.84
N GLN A 160 17.23 16.58 -22.48
CA GLN A 160 18.63 16.81 -22.17
C GLN A 160 19.50 15.74 -22.84
N GLY A 161 20.03 16.04 -24.01
CA GLY A 161 20.74 15.07 -24.83
C GLY A 161 19.84 13.87 -25.20
N SER A 162 20.33 12.66 -24.89
CA SER A 162 19.61 11.39 -25.10
C SER A 162 18.62 11.03 -23.98
N ASN A 163 18.24 11.96 -23.12
CA ASN A 163 17.30 11.70 -22.01
C ASN A 163 16.19 12.75 -21.98
N ALA A 164 15.00 12.33 -21.62
CA ALA A 164 13.82 13.16 -21.38
C ALA A 164 13.26 12.93 -19.96
#